data_87cd47cdd11acdcd1d55529997a112d0
#
_entry.id   87cd47cdd11acdcd1d55529997a112d0
#
_cell.length_a   1.000
_cell.length_b   1.000
_cell.length_c   1.000
_cell.angle_alpha   90.00
_cell.angle_beta   90.00
_cell.angle_gamma   90.00
#
_symmetry.space_group_name_H-M   'P 1'
#
loop_
_entity.id
_entity.type
_entity.pdbx_description
1 polymer ?
#
loop_
_entity_poly.entity_id
_entity_poly.type
_entity_poly.pdbx_seq_one_letter_code
_entity_poly.pdbx_strand_id
1 'polypeptide(L)'
;MDMNVKKKKLGLKEKYAHMTRGLDWQTSYQPMEKVFPQATFEGIKIHDWDKWEDPFRLTMDAYWKYQSEKEKKLYAIIDAFAQNNGHLNVSDARYINAIKLFLCGISPLEYAAHRGFARVGREFPGVGTRVACLMQSLDEIRHAQTQIHSLSNYNKFYNGFHNPTDMIQRVWYLSVPRSFFDDALSAGPFEFITSIGFSFEYVLTNLLFVPFVSGAAYNGDMGTMTFGFSAQSDEARHMTLGLECIKFMLEQDPANVPIVQRWIDKWTWRGYRVLTLVGMMMDYMLPKRVMSWKEAWEVYFEQNGGALFNDLARYGIRPPKWLDQISFDKDHISHQAWATFYQYAHASAFHTWLPNDEEMDWLSAKYPTTFDKYYRPRFTHWREMADKGERFYNNTLPMLCQVCQIPMVFTEPDDPSKICYRESDYEGEKYHTCSDGCKQIFDDEPEKYVQAWLPVHQIYQGNCFKPGTDPTVPGFDPLAAVLEYYNFGPGDNMDYVGSPDEANWLKWKGLAKEDPAKKAA
;
A
#
# COMPACT_ATOMS: atom_id res chain seq x y z
N MET A 1 -61.21 -16.79 20.39
CA MET A 1 -60.44 -15.56 20.60
C MET A 1 -59.30 -15.52 19.58
N ASP A 2 -59.53 -14.91 18.43
CA ASP A 2 -58.49 -14.66 17.46
C ASP A 2 -57.60 -13.50 17.96
N MET A 3 -56.47 -13.85 18.56
CA MET A 3 -55.47 -12.87 18.86
C MET A 3 -54.78 -12.45 17.54
N ASN A 4 -55.34 -11.46 16.89
CA ASN A 4 -54.70 -10.80 15.74
C ASN A 4 -53.51 -9.99 16.24
N VAL A 5 -52.42 -10.68 16.62
CA VAL A 5 -51.15 -10.04 16.97
C VAL A 5 -50.60 -9.46 15.67
N LYS A 6 -50.78 -8.16 15.43
CA LYS A 6 -50.09 -7.45 14.34
C LYS A 6 -48.59 -7.65 14.53
N LYS A 7 -47.99 -8.53 13.73
CA LYS A 7 -46.54 -8.71 13.72
C LYS A 7 -45.90 -7.42 13.28
N LYS A 8 -45.31 -6.67 14.20
CA LYS A 8 -44.57 -5.45 13.89
C LYS A 8 -43.28 -5.86 13.18
N LYS A 9 -43.07 -5.39 11.95
CA LYS A 9 -41.80 -5.57 11.24
C LYS A 9 -40.76 -4.69 11.90
N LEU A 10 -39.63 -5.30 12.35
CA LEU A 10 -38.50 -4.56 12.92
C LEU A 10 -37.87 -3.66 11.86
N GLY A 11 -37.59 -2.40 12.21
CA GLY A 11 -36.79 -1.50 11.42
C GLY A 11 -35.29 -1.87 11.47
N LEU A 12 -34.48 -1.27 10.61
CA LEU A 12 -33.03 -1.54 10.53
C LEU A 12 -32.32 -1.29 11.88
N LYS A 13 -32.63 -0.18 12.54
CA LYS A 13 -32.06 0.18 13.85
C LYS A 13 -32.43 -0.85 14.94
N GLU A 14 -33.70 -1.29 14.94
CA GLU A 14 -34.14 -2.31 15.90
C GLU A 14 -33.48 -3.66 15.64
N LYS A 15 -33.37 -4.08 14.37
CA LYS A 15 -32.63 -5.29 13.98
C LYS A 15 -31.17 -5.24 14.41
N TYR A 16 -30.48 -4.12 14.13
CA TYR A 16 -29.09 -3.93 14.50
C TYR A 16 -28.93 -4.02 16.03
N ALA A 17 -29.77 -3.34 16.79
CA ALA A 17 -29.70 -3.39 18.25
C ALA A 17 -29.90 -4.83 18.80
N HIS A 18 -30.86 -5.58 18.24
CA HIS A 18 -31.06 -6.98 18.64
C HIS A 18 -29.90 -7.90 18.25
N MET A 19 -29.18 -7.57 17.18
CA MET A 19 -28.03 -8.35 16.70
C MET A 19 -26.75 -8.07 17.49
N THR A 20 -26.62 -6.89 18.10
CA THR A 20 -25.34 -6.41 18.65
C THR A 20 -25.35 -6.12 20.14
N ARG A 21 -26.48 -6.18 20.82
CA ARG A 21 -26.61 -5.85 22.25
C ARG A 21 -27.32 -6.93 23.03
N GLY A 22 -26.87 -7.12 24.25
CA GLY A 22 -27.47 -8.05 25.18
C GLY A 22 -27.36 -9.54 24.81
N LEU A 23 -26.41 -9.88 23.93
CA LEU A 23 -26.15 -11.27 23.52
C LEU A 23 -25.04 -11.93 24.33
N ASP A 24 -24.15 -11.14 24.94
CA ASP A 24 -23.07 -11.65 25.76
C ASP A 24 -23.56 -11.99 27.18
N TRP A 25 -23.06 -13.08 27.74
CA TRP A 25 -23.23 -13.47 29.12
C TRP A 25 -21.89 -13.92 29.73
N GLN A 26 -21.78 -13.84 31.04
CA GLN A 26 -20.59 -14.32 31.73
C GLN A 26 -20.48 -15.83 31.62
N THR A 27 -19.31 -16.33 31.25
CA THR A 27 -19.06 -17.76 31.18
C THR A 27 -18.95 -18.37 32.58
N SER A 28 -19.47 -19.58 32.75
CA SER A 28 -19.41 -20.29 34.05
C SER A 28 -18.08 -21.00 34.27
N TYR A 29 -17.33 -21.30 33.20
CA TYR A 29 -16.14 -22.16 33.26
C TYR A 29 -14.83 -21.39 33.28
N GLN A 30 -14.81 -20.18 32.73
CA GLN A 30 -13.66 -19.29 32.73
C GLN A 30 -14.11 -17.83 32.88
N PRO A 31 -13.33 -16.98 33.60
CA PRO A 31 -13.62 -15.57 33.62
C PRO A 31 -13.38 -14.96 32.22
N MET A 32 -14.15 -13.92 31.90
CA MET A 32 -14.12 -13.26 30.57
C MET A 32 -12.72 -12.73 30.21
N GLU A 33 -11.91 -12.33 31.19
CA GLU A 33 -10.53 -11.87 31.00
C GLU A 33 -9.60 -12.97 30.47
N LYS A 34 -9.93 -14.24 30.66
CA LYS A 34 -9.23 -15.37 30.06
C LYS A 34 -9.74 -15.70 28.67
N VAL A 35 -11.02 -15.46 28.40
CA VAL A 35 -11.63 -15.67 27.07
C VAL A 35 -11.18 -14.56 26.12
N PHE A 36 -11.14 -13.32 26.60
CA PHE A 36 -10.71 -12.13 25.87
C PHE A 36 -9.59 -11.44 26.67
N PRO A 37 -8.33 -11.85 26.52
CA PRO A 37 -7.23 -11.34 27.31
C PRO A 37 -6.93 -9.88 26.99
N GLN A 38 -7.34 -8.97 27.85
CA GLN A 38 -7.15 -7.51 27.70
C GLN A 38 -5.67 -7.08 27.73
N ALA A 39 -4.76 -7.95 28.12
CA ALA A 39 -3.32 -7.69 28.01
C ALA A 39 -2.89 -7.39 26.57
N THR A 40 -3.61 -7.91 25.56
CA THR A 40 -3.39 -7.62 24.14
C THR A 40 -3.88 -6.22 23.73
N PHE A 41 -4.60 -5.51 24.58
CA PHE A 41 -5.12 -4.16 24.32
C PHE A 41 -4.09 -3.06 24.62
N GLU A 42 -2.88 -3.42 25.01
CA GLU A 42 -1.73 -2.51 25.15
C GLU A 42 -2.01 -1.31 26.09
N GLY A 43 -2.72 -1.55 27.16
CA GLY A 43 -3.07 -0.55 28.18
C GLY A 43 -4.34 0.24 27.88
N ILE A 44 -5.01 0.04 26.76
CA ILE A 44 -6.32 0.65 26.47
C ILE A 44 -7.37 0.12 27.44
N LYS A 45 -8.11 1.04 28.03
CA LYS A 45 -9.19 0.77 28.98
C LYS A 45 -10.53 1.02 28.32
N ILE A 46 -11.36 -0.02 28.27
CA ILE A 46 -12.76 0.04 27.82
C ILE A 46 -13.65 -0.33 28.98
N HIS A 47 -14.48 0.60 29.43
CA HIS A 47 -15.39 0.41 30.56
C HIS A 47 -16.77 -0.12 30.16
N ASP A 48 -17.20 0.22 28.94
CA ASP A 48 -18.55 -0.15 28.46
C ASP A 48 -18.52 -0.38 26.93
N TRP A 49 -18.52 -1.65 26.54
CA TRP A 49 -18.53 -2.05 25.13
C TRP A 49 -19.87 -1.78 24.43
N ASP A 50 -20.97 -1.70 25.16
CA ASP A 50 -22.29 -1.43 24.59
C ASP A 50 -22.48 0.03 24.16
N LYS A 51 -21.54 0.92 24.53
CA LYS A 51 -21.48 2.28 24.01
C LYS A 51 -21.03 2.36 22.56
N TRP A 52 -20.39 1.31 22.05
CA TRP A 52 -20.05 1.26 20.64
C TRP A 52 -21.31 1.22 19.78
N GLU A 53 -21.37 2.08 18.76
CA GLU A 53 -22.43 2.06 17.76
C GLU A 53 -21.83 2.20 16.36
N ASP A 54 -21.96 1.16 15.52
CA ASP A 54 -21.58 1.22 14.12
C ASP A 54 -22.45 2.28 13.40
N PRO A 55 -21.84 3.32 12.81
CA PRO A 55 -22.58 4.39 12.11
C PRO A 55 -23.45 3.88 10.97
N PHE A 56 -23.02 2.81 10.30
CA PHE A 56 -23.79 2.20 9.20
C PHE A 56 -24.89 1.27 9.67
N ARG A 57 -24.81 0.76 10.92
CA ARG A 57 -25.78 -0.19 11.50
C ARG A 57 -26.12 -1.33 10.54
N LEU A 58 -25.11 -1.82 9.84
CA LEU A 58 -25.26 -2.81 8.79
C LEU A 58 -25.58 -4.17 9.38
N THR A 59 -26.68 -4.79 8.92
CA THR A 59 -27.03 -6.17 9.28
C THR A 59 -26.49 -7.15 8.26
N MET A 60 -26.27 -8.41 8.65
CA MET A 60 -25.69 -9.43 7.78
C MET A 60 -26.51 -9.66 6.50
N ASP A 61 -27.84 -9.66 6.60
CA ASP A 61 -28.72 -9.82 5.43
C ASP A 61 -28.61 -8.64 4.43
N ALA A 62 -28.51 -7.41 4.94
CA ALA A 62 -28.31 -6.23 4.12
C ALA A 62 -26.91 -6.22 3.47
N TYR A 63 -25.88 -6.59 4.22
CA TYR A 63 -24.50 -6.71 3.74
C TYR A 63 -24.40 -7.69 2.56
N TRP A 64 -24.85 -8.94 2.75
CA TRP A 64 -24.77 -9.97 1.72
C TRP A 64 -25.54 -9.62 0.46
N LYS A 65 -26.73 -9.05 0.60
CA LYS A 65 -27.51 -8.61 -0.56
C LYS A 65 -26.78 -7.54 -1.36
N TYR A 66 -26.28 -6.51 -0.68
CA TYR A 66 -25.56 -5.40 -1.33
C TYR A 66 -24.31 -5.89 -2.03
N GLN A 67 -23.47 -6.66 -1.35
CA GLN A 67 -22.21 -7.14 -1.91
C GLN A 67 -22.42 -8.12 -3.07
N SER A 68 -23.40 -9.01 -2.99
CA SER A 68 -23.72 -9.92 -4.09
C SER A 68 -24.14 -9.19 -5.38
N GLU A 69 -24.93 -8.13 -5.25
CA GLU A 69 -25.35 -7.32 -6.40
C GLU A 69 -24.17 -6.52 -6.99
N LYS A 70 -23.31 -5.98 -6.13
CA LYS A 70 -22.12 -5.22 -6.51
C LYS A 70 -21.12 -6.10 -7.26
N GLU A 71 -20.79 -7.26 -6.74
CA GLU A 71 -19.83 -8.18 -7.36
C GLU A 71 -20.26 -8.69 -8.72
N LYS A 72 -21.54 -9.04 -8.90
CA LYS A 72 -22.04 -9.45 -10.21
C LYS A 72 -21.78 -8.40 -11.30
N LYS A 73 -21.94 -7.12 -10.96
CA LYS A 73 -21.67 -6.01 -11.88
C LYS A 73 -20.17 -5.82 -12.11
N LEU A 74 -19.38 -5.90 -11.05
CA LEU A 74 -17.93 -5.75 -11.10
C LEU A 74 -17.29 -6.77 -12.03
N TYR A 75 -17.54 -8.06 -11.79
CA TYR A 75 -16.98 -9.12 -12.61
C TYR A 75 -17.47 -9.06 -14.06
N ALA A 76 -18.74 -8.75 -14.29
CA ALA A 76 -19.27 -8.61 -15.65
C ALA A 76 -18.54 -7.53 -16.46
N ILE A 77 -18.19 -6.40 -15.84
CA ILE A 77 -17.46 -5.32 -16.53
C ILE A 77 -16.00 -5.70 -16.75
N ILE A 78 -15.32 -6.28 -15.76
CA ILE A 78 -13.92 -6.73 -15.87
C ILE A 78 -13.79 -7.78 -16.96
N ASP A 79 -14.69 -8.76 -16.99
CA ASP A 79 -14.67 -9.83 -17.97
C ASP A 79 -14.99 -9.32 -19.38
N ALA A 80 -15.96 -8.43 -19.52
CA ALA A 80 -16.26 -7.80 -20.81
C ALA A 80 -15.08 -6.98 -21.33
N PHE A 81 -14.39 -6.25 -20.47
CA PHE A 81 -13.18 -5.50 -20.82
C PHE A 81 -12.08 -6.44 -21.33
N ALA A 82 -11.85 -7.56 -20.64
CA ALA A 82 -10.88 -8.58 -21.05
C ALA A 82 -11.26 -9.27 -22.37
N GLN A 83 -12.54 -9.64 -22.55
CA GLN A 83 -13.04 -10.29 -23.77
C GLN A 83 -12.91 -9.41 -25.02
N ASN A 84 -12.99 -8.09 -24.84
CA ASN A 84 -12.82 -7.11 -25.91
C ASN A 84 -11.37 -6.64 -26.09
N ASN A 85 -10.39 -7.34 -25.52
CA ASN A 85 -8.98 -6.98 -25.54
C ASN A 85 -8.70 -5.56 -25.02
N GLY A 86 -9.50 -5.10 -24.06
CA GLY A 86 -9.41 -3.75 -23.49
C GLY A 86 -8.03 -3.44 -22.93
N HIS A 87 -7.35 -4.45 -22.38
CA HIS A 87 -6.00 -4.35 -21.83
C HIS A 87 -4.95 -3.87 -22.86
N LEU A 88 -5.17 -4.11 -24.16
CA LEU A 88 -4.32 -3.62 -25.25
C LEU A 88 -4.69 -2.20 -25.71
N ASN A 89 -5.86 -1.69 -25.28
CA ASN A 89 -6.34 -0.35 -25.68
C ASN A 89 -5.91 0.78 -24.73
N VAL A 90 -5.07 0.48 -23.74
CA VAL A 90 -4.48 1.49 -22.87
C VAL A 90 -3.71 2.57 -23.65
N SER A 91 -3.55 3.73 -23.06
CA SER A 91 -2.95 4.91 -23.70
C SER A 91 -1.51 4.68 -24.17
N ASP A 92 -0.75 3.94 -23.38
CA ASP A 92 0.65 3.56 -23.61
C ASP A 92 0.94 2.32 -22.74
N ALA A 93 1.72 1.36 -23.24
CA ALA A 93 2.06 0.17 -22.48
C ALA A 93 2.90 0.44 -21.22
N ARG A 94 3.54 1.60 -21.12
CA ARG A 94 4.22 2.03 -19.89
C ARG A 94 3.27 2.05 -18.68
N TYR A 95 2.00 2.37 -18.91
CA TYR A 95 0.95 2.30 -17.89
C TYR A 95 0.87 0.93 -17.21
N ILE A 96 1.11 -0.14 -17.96
CA ILE A 96 1.03 -1.52 -17.43
C ILE A 96 2.03 -1.77 -16.31
N ASN A 97 3.15 -1.07 -16.28
CA ASN A 97 4.13 -1.20 -15.19
C ASN A 97 3.56 -0.70 -13.84
N ALA A 98 2.72 0.35 -13.86
CA ALA A 98 1.98 0.77 -12.67
C ALA A 98 1.01 -0.32 -12.19
N ILE A 99 0.34 -0.99 -13.13
CA ILE A 99 -0.59 -2.08 -12.81
C ILE A 99 0.13 -3.33 -12.32
N LYS A 100 1.32 -3.65 -12.83
CA LYS A 100 2.18 -4.73 -12.28
C LYS A 100 2.49 -4.46 -10.80
N LEU A 101 2.94 -3.24 -10.48
CA LEU A 101 3.22 -2.85 -9.10
C LEU A 101 1.98 -2.98 -8.22
N PHE A 102 0.83 -2.53 -8.71
CA PHE A 102 -0.44 -2.59 -7.98
C PHE A 102 -0.93 -4.02 -7.75
N LEU A 103 -1.19 -4.78 -8.82
CA LEU A 103 -1.82 -6.10 -8.71
C LEU A 103 -0.91 -7.14 -8.05
N CYS A 104 0.40 -7.07 -8.28
CA CYS A 104 1.35 -8.00 -7.66
C CYS A 104 1.72 -7.63 -6.22
N GLY A 105 1.59 -6.34 -5.85
CA GLY A 105 1.96 -5.86 -4.52
C GLY A 105 0.80 -5.74 -3.54
N ILE A 106 -0.37 -5.29 -3.99
CA ILE A 106 -1.48 -4.91 -3.10
C ILE A 106 -2.34 -6.11 -2.69
N SER A 107 -2.61 -7.07 -3.59
CA SER A 107 -3.49 -8.20 -3.25
C SER A 107 -3.06 -9.01 -2.01
N PRO A 108 -1.76 -9.26 -1.74
CA PRO A 108 -1.36 -9.86 -0.47
C PRO A 108 -1.56 -8.95 0.74
N LEU A 109 -1.55 -7.63 0.55
CA LEU A 109 -1.78 -6.65 1.63
C LEU A 109 -3.25 -6.59 2.02
N GLU A 110 -4.17 -6.64 1.07
CA GLU A 110 -5.61 -6.82 1.31
C GLU A 110 -5.87 -8.10 2.11
N TYR A 111 -5.19 -9.20 1.72
CA TYR A 111 -5.26 -10.45 2.48
C TYR A 111 -4.69 -10.31 3.90
N ALA A 112 -3.65 -9.53 4.10
CA ALA A 112 -3.11 -9.22 5.42
C ALA A 112 -4.11 -8.38 6.26
N ALA A 113 -4.76 -7.38 5.65
CA ALA A 113 -5.83 -6.61 6.28
C ALA A 113 -7.00 -7.53 6.68
N HIS A 114 -7.45 -8.43 5.78
CA HIS A 114 -8.44 -9.46 6.09
C HIS A 114 -8.09 -10.23 7.37
N ARG A 115 -6.87 -10.76 7.45
CA ARG A 115 -6.42 -11.52 8.63
C ARG A 115 -6.44 -10.68 9.91
N GLY A 116 -6.00 -9.43 9.81
CA GLY A 116 -5.96 -8.51 10.94
C GLY A 116 -7.35 -8.16 11.44
N PHE A 117 -8.28 -7.78 10.59
CA PHE A 117 -9.67 -7.48 10.99
C PHE A 117 -10.42 -8.73 11.49
N ALA A 118 -10.18 -9.91 10.92
CA ALA A 118 -10.71 -11.18 11.45
C ALA A 118 -10.21 -11.47 12.86
N ARG A 119 -8.90 -11.22 13.13
CA ARG A 119 -8.30 -11.33 14.45
C ARG A 119 -8.94 -10.35 15.44
N VAL A 120 -9.05 -9.07 15.07
CA VAL A 120 -9.67 -8.04 15.92
C VAL A 120 -11.12 -8.40 16.22
N GLY A 121 -11.89 -8.83 15.22
CA GLY A 121 -13.27 -9.29 15.39
C GLY A 121 -13.40 -10.49 16.32
N ARG A 122 -12.35 -11.31 16.46
CA ARG A 122 -12.31 -12.38 17.46
C ARG A 122 -11.95 -11.87 18.86
N GLU A 123 -11.00 -10.95 18.95
CA GLU A 123 -10.41 -10.52 20.22
C GLU A 123 -11.26 -9.48 20.97
N PHE A 124 -12.07 -8.68 20.27
CA PHE A 124 -12.97 -7.74 20.93
C PHE A 124 -14.14 -8.45 21.60
N PRO A 125 -14.41 -8.18 22.88
CA PRO A 125 -15.57 -8.74 23.56
C PRO A 125 -16.91 -8.13 23.11
N GLY A 126 -16.92 -6.85 22.69
CA GLY A 126 -18.14 -6.16 22.27
C GLY A 126 -18.73 -6.71 20.97
N VAL A 127 -20.02 -7.06 20.96
CA VAL A 127 -20.67 -7.68 19.79
C VAL A 127 -20.71 -6.71 18.60
N GLY A 128 -21.00 -5.43 18.84
CA GLY A 128 -21.07 -4.42 17.78
C GLY A 128 -19.75 -4.22 17.05
N THR A 129 -18.67 -4.05 17.79
CA THR A 129 -17.31 -3.89 17.24
C THR A 129 -16.85 -5.15 16.51
N ARG A 130 -17.16 -6.33 17.07
CA ARG A 130 -16.86 -7.63 16.46
C ARG A 130 -17.49 -7.79 15.10
N VAL A 131 -18.80 -7.51 15.00
CA VAL A 131 -19.54 -7.61 13.73
C VAL A 131 -18.99 -6.64 12.67
N ALA A 132 -18.70 -5.40 13.05
CA ALA A 132 -18.14 -4.41 12.14
C ALA A 132 -16.77 -4.84 11.57
N CYS A 133 -15.86 -5.30 12.43
CA CYS A 133 -14.54 -5.80 12.02
C CYS A 133 -14.62 -7.06 11.14
N LEU A 134 -15.55 -7.98 11.44
CA LEU A 134 -15.74 -9.18 10.61
C LEU A 134 -16.29 -8.83 9.21
N MET A 135 -17.18 -7.85 9.10
CA MET A 135 -17.66 -7.36 7.80
C MET A 135 -16.52 -6.72 6.99
N GLN A 136 -15.70 -5.88 7.62
CA GLN A 136 -14.51 -5.34 6.96
C GLN A 136 -13.56 -6.44 6.50
N SER A 137 -13.28 -7.42 7.36
CA SER A 137 -12.47 -8.59 6.99
C SER A 137 -12.98 -9.30 5.73
N LEU A 138 -14.29 -9.41 5.53
CA LEU A 138 -14.87 -10.00 4.33
C LEU A 138 -14.70 -9.13 3.09
N ASP A 139 -14.71 -7.81 3.24
CA ASP A 139 -14.46 -6.91 2.11
C ASP A 139 -13.00 -7.01 1.65
N GLU A 140 -12.04 -7.04 2.57
CA GLU A 140 -10.62 -7.13 2.25
C GLU A 140 -10.27 -8.41 1.46
N ILE A 141 -10.83 -9.57 1.87
CA ILE A 141 -10.59 -10.81 1.10
C ILE A 141 -11.25 -10.76 -0.28
N ARG A 142 -12.38 -10.05 -0.42
CA ARG A 142 -13.02 -9.84 -1.73
C ARG A 142 -12.19 -8.94 -2.63
N HIS A 143 -11.60 -7.87 -2.08
CA HIS A 143 -10.67 -7.00 -2.80
C HIS A 143 -9.46 -7.80 -3.32
N ALA A 144 -8.81 -8.59 -2.46
CA ALA A 144 -7.72 -9.46 -2.84
C ALA A 144 -8.08 -10.41 -3.99
N GLN A 145 -9.24 -11.07 -3.91
CA GLN A 145 -9.70 -12.00 -4.95
C GLN A 145 -9.97 -11.31 -6.28
N THR A 146 -10.56 -10.12 -6.25
CA THR A 146 -10.82 -9.35 -7.48
C THR A 146 -9.52 -8.88 -8.14
N GLN A 147 -8.52 -8.50 -7.35
CA GLN A 147 -7.19 -8.14 -7.86
C GLN A 147 -6.49 -9.33 -8.51
N ILE A 148 -6.54 -10.51 -7.89
CA ILE A 148 -5.99 -11.75 -8.46
C ILE A 148 -6.71 -12.15 -9.75
N HIS A 149 -8.03 -11.99 -9.81
CA HIS A 149 -8.80 -12.21 -11.03
C HIS A 149 -8.36 -11.25 -12.15
N SER A 150 -8.21 -9.96 -11.83
CA SER A 150 -7.70 -8.97 -12.78
C SER A 150 -6.29 -9.30 -13.26
N LEU A 151 -5.38 -9.68 -12.36
CA LEU A 151 -4.02 -10.10 -12.69
C LEU A 151 -4.01 -11.23 -13.72
N SER A 152 -4.89 -12.23 -13.57
CA SER A 152 -5.00 -13.34 -14.52
C SER A 152 -5.40 -12.88 -15.94
N ASN A 153 -6.14 -11.79 -16.05
CA ASN A 153 -6.51 -11.19 -17.32
C ASN A 153 -5.34 -10.43 -17.96
N TYR A 154 -4.58 -9.64 -17.17
CA TYR A 154 -3.39 -8.94 -17.69
C TYR A 154 -2.32 -9.91 -18.18
N ASN A 155 -2.12 -11.04 -17.52
CA ASN A 155 -1.16 -12.08 -17.92
C ASN A 155 -1.40 -12.65 -19.34
N LYS A 156 -2.59 -12.47 -19.92
CA LYS A 156 -2.88 -12.88 -21.31
C LYS A 156 -2.21 -11.98 -22.34
N PHE A 157 -1.83 -10.77 -21.97
CA PHE A 157 -1.40 -9.71 -22.89
C PHE A 157 0.02 -9.22 -22.62
N TYR A 158 0.48 -9.28 -21.36
CA TYR A 158 1.74 -8.68 -20.93
C TYR A 158 2.56 -9.63 -20.06
N ASN A 159 3.88 -9.45 -20.03
CA ASN A 159 4.80 -10.18 -19.17
C ASN A 159 4.93 -9.54 -17.78
N GLY A 160 5.55 -10.25 -16.85
CA GLY A 160 5.93 -9.71 -15.53
C GLY A 160 4.79 -9.63 -14.50
N PHE A 161 3.62 -10.23 -14.77
CA PHE A 161 2.57 -10.43 -13.78
C PHE A 161 2.82 -11.73 -13.01
N HIS A 162 3.75 -11.65 -12.07
CA HIS A 162 4.16 -12.78 -11.24
C HIS A 162 3.14 -13.10 -10.15
N ASN A 163 3.33 -14.27 -9.53
CA ASN A 163 2.52 -14.66 -8.38
C ASN A 163 2.68 -13.63 -7.24
N PRO A 164 1.58 -12.98 -6.78
CA PRO A 164 1.66 -11.97 -5.75
C PRO A 164 2.32 -12.43 -4.44
N THR A 165 2.11 -13.69 -4.05
CA THR A 165 2.73 -14.27 -2.85
C THR A 165 4.25 -14.31 -2.96
N ASP A 166 4.78 -14.70 -4.12
CA ASP A 166 6.22 -14.69 -4.35
C ASP A 166 6.77 -13.25 -4.40
N MET A 167 6.06 -12.37 -5.07
CA MET A 167 6.45 -10.96 -5.20
C MET A 167 6.57 -10.26 -3.84
N ILE A 168 5.54 -10.36 -3.00
CA ILE A 168 5.52 -9.68 -1.69
C ILE A 168 6.62 -10.20 -0.74
N GLN A 169 7.03 -11.45 -0.91
CA GLN A 169 8.06 -12.05 -0.06
C GLN A 169 9.49 -11.76 -0.53
N ARG A 170 9.72 -11.56 -1.83
CA ARG A 170 11.05 -11.59 -2.42
C ARG A 170 11.52 -10.26 -2.99
N VAL A 171 10.58 -9.40 -3.41
CA VAL A 171 10.93 -8.16 -4.09
C VAL A 171 11.28 -7.07 -3.08
N TRP A 172 12.47 -6.47 -3.26
CA TRP A 172 13.03 -5.54 -2.28
C TRP A 172 12.16 -4.30 -2.02
N TYR A 173 11.50 -3.74 -3.02
CA TYR A 173 10.67 -2.54 -2.83
C TYR A 173 9.28 -2.86 -2.26
N LEU A 174 8.77 -4.08 -2.46
CA LEU A 174 7.53 -4.52 -1.83
C LEU A 174 7.70 -4.81 -0.33
N SER A 175 8.93 -4.86 0.16
CA SER A 175 9.19 -4.94 1.59
C SER A 175 8.68 -3.71 2.35
N VAL A 176 8.57 -2.56 1.71
CA VAL A 176 8.03 -1.33 2.33
C VAL A 176 6.58 -1.54 2.81
N PRO A 177 5.61 -1.86 1.94
CA PRO A 177 4.25 -2.13 2.40
C PRO A 177 4.17 -3.43 3.22
N ARG A 178 4.94 -4.47 2.89
CA ARG A 178 4.95 -5.71 3.67
C ARG A 178 5.34 -5.44 5.12
N SER A 179 6.43 -4.72 5.37
CA SER A 179 6.88 -4.41 6.73
C SER A 179 5.86 -3.60 7.53
N PHE A 180 5.09 -2.75 6.85
CA PHE A 180 4.00 -2.02 7.49
C PHE A 180 2.91 -2.97 8.00
N PHE A 181 2.47 -3.92 7.16
CA PHE A 181 1.46 -4.90 7.55
C PHE A 181 1.98 -5.94 8.55
N ASP A 182 3.22 -6.38 8.43
CA ASP A 182 3.84 -7.30 9.40
C ASP A 182 3.88 -6.66 10.80
N ASP A 183 4.26 -5.38 10.87
CA ASP A 183 4.26 -4.60 12.10
C ASP A 183 2.83 -4.46 12.67
N ALA A 184 1.86 -4.06 11.84
CA ALA A 184 0.46 -3.91 12.25
C ALA A 184 -0.17 -5.24 12.71
N LEU A 185 0.10 -6.35 12.02
CA LEU A 185 -0.38 -7.68 12.42
C LEU A 185 0.24 -8.18 13.73
N SER A 186 1.40 -7.66 14.10
CA SER A 186 2.08 -8.00 15.36
C SER A 186 1.58 -7.17 16.54
N ALA A 187 0.87 -6.08 16.29
CA ALA A 187 0.32 -5.18 17.30
C ALA A 187 -0.93 -5.77 17.98
N GLY A 188 -1.33 -5.19 19.10
CA GLY A 188 -2.62 -5.49 19.73
C GLY A 188 -3.81 -5.03 18.87
N PRO A 189 -5.05 -5.47 19.19
CA PRO A 189 -6.21 -5.22 18.33
C PRO A 189 -6.55 -3.73 18.18
N PHE A 190 -6.37 -2.92 19.22
CA PHE A 190 -6.62 -1.47 19.14
C PHE A 190 -5.53 -0.73 18.36
N GLU A 191 -4.27 -1.10 18.54
CA GLU A 191 -3.18 -0.54 17.74
C GLU A 191 -3.34 -0.95 16.27
N PHE A 192 -3.78 -2.19 15.98
CA PHE A 192 -4.07 -2.63 14.61
C PHE A 192 -5.15 -1.75 13.95
N ILE A 193 -6.27 -1.48 14.61
CA ILE A 193 -7.31 -0.57 14.07
C ILE A 193 -6.76 0.84 13.90
N THR A 194 -5.93 1.32 14.83
CA THR A 194 -5.30 2.64 14.71
C THR A 194 -4.35 2.70 13.52
N SER A 195 -3.62 1.62 13.25
CA SER A 195 -2.66 1.56 12.15
C SER A 195 -3.34 1.45 10.79
N ILE A 196 -4.16 0.42 10.60
CA ILE A 196 -4.81 0.15 9.31
C ILE A 196 -6.08 0.99 9.17
N GLY A 197 -7.08 0.79 10.01
CA GLY A 197 -8.39 1.41 9.83
C GLY A 197 -8.39 2.94 9.95
N PHE A 198 -7.53 3.52 10.81
CA PHE A 198 -7.47 4.96 10.98
C PHE A 198 -6.32 5.60 10.20
N SER A 199 -5.08 5.31 10.55
CA SER A 199 -3.94 6.03 9.98
C SER A 199 -3.73 5.74 8.50
N PHE A 200 -3.95 4.50 8.06
CA PHE A 200 -3.80 4.14 6.66
C PHE A 200 -5.11 4.37 5.87
N GLU A 201 -6.19 3.72 6.23
CA GLU A 201 -7.44 3.81 5.46
C GLU A 201 -8.10 5.19 5.56
N TYR A 202 -8.39 5.69 6.76
CA TYR A 202 -9.09 6.97 6.90
C TYR A 202 -8.23 8.16 6.47
N VAL A 203 -6.96 8.21 6.90
CA VAL A 203 -6.11 9.38 6.67
C VAL A 203 -5.49 9.37 5.27
N LEU A 204 -5.08 8.21 4.76
CA LEU A 204 -4.19 8.10 3.60
C LEU A 204 -4.79 7.41 2.37
N THR A 205 -5.83 6.57 2.51
CA THR A 205 -6.34 5.76 1.40
C THR A 205 -6.86 6.57 0.21
N ASN A 206 -7.40 7.76 0.42
CA ASN A 206 -7.83 8.61 -0.69
C ASN A 206 -6.73 8.90 -1.70
N LEU A 207 -5.46 8.91 -1.27
CA LEU A 207 -4.31 9.08 -2.16
C LEU A 207 -4.11 7.87 -3.09
N LEU A 208 -4.49 6.65 -2.65
CA LEU A 208 -4.44 5.44 -3.48
C LEU A 208 -5.46 5.47 -4.62
N PHE A 209 -6.65 6.05 -4.39
CA PHE A 209 -7.70 6.05 -5.41
C PHE A 209 -7.43 7.02 -6.57
N VAL A 210 -6.55 8.01 -6.40
CA VAL A 210 -6.20 8.91 -7.50
C VAL A 210 -5.59 8.15 -8.69
N PRO A 211 -4.53 7.36 -8.56
CA PRO A 211 -3.99 6.60 -9.68
C PRO A 211 -4.91 5.46 -10.13
N PHE A 212 -5.59 4.77 -9.22
CA PHE A 212 -6.34 3.53 -9.52
C PHE A 212 -7.77 3.76 -10.00
N VAL A 213 -8.34 4.94 -9.82
CA VAL A 213 -9.64 5.29 -10.37
C VAL A 213 -9.48 6.30 -11.49
N SER A 214 -9.08 7.51 -11.16
CA SER A 214 -8.97 8.60 -12.13
C SER A 214 -7.81 8.37 -13.13
N GLY A 215 -6.66 7.93 -12.65
CA GLY A 215 -5.50 7.60 -13.47
C GLY A 215 -5.78 6.43 -14.40
N ALA A 216 -6.40 5.34 -13.91
CA ALA A 216 -6.80 4.19 -14.71
C ALA A 216 -7.78 4.59 -15.81
N ALA A 217 -8.85 5.32 -15.47
CA ALA A 217 -9.82 5.82 -16.43
C ALA A 217 -9.16 6.67 -17.53
N TYR A 218 -8.28 7.59 -17.15
CA TYR A 218 -7.59 8.49 -18.08
C TYR A 218 -6.63 7.76 -19.01
N ASN A 219 -6.08 6.64 -18.56
CA ASN A 219 -5.23 5.76 -19.37
C ASN A 219 -6.00 4.68 -20.13
N GLY A 220 -7.33 4.63 -20.05
CA GLY A 220 -8.19 3.72 -20.79
C GLY A 220 -8.37 2.34 -20.15
N ASP A 221 -7.96 2.16 -18.90
CA ASP A 221 -8.10 0.93 -18.16
C ASP A 221 -9.41 0.90 -17.35
N MET A 222 -10.47 0.50 -18.03
CA MET A 222 -11.79 0.39 -17.42
C MET A 222 -11.89 -0.76 -16.41
N GLY A 223 -11.05 -1.78 -16.51
CA GLY A 223 -11.00 -2.89 -15.56
C GLY A 223 -10.53 -2.43 -14.18
N THR A 224 -9.35 -1.81 -14.12
CA THR A 224 -8.80 -1.26 -12.86
C THR A 224 -9.68 -0.14 -12.30
N MET A 225 -10.19 0.76 -13.16
CA MET A 225 -11.12 1.81 -12.73
C MET A 225 -12.37 1.21 -12.05
N THR A 226 -12.97 0.18 -12.63
CA THR A 226 -14.18 -0.47 -12.09
C THR A 226 -13.89 -1.14 -10.74
N PHE A 227 -12.74 -1.82 -10.63
CA PHE A 227 -12.27 -2.34 -9.35
C PHE A 227 -12.12 -1.22 -8.32
N GLY A 228 -11.42 -0.14 -8.65
CA GLY A 228 -11.19 1.00 -7.76
C GLY A 228 -12.49 1.61 -7.24
N PHE A 229 -13.50 1.83 -8.09
CA PHE A 229 -14.82 2.28 -7.65
C PHE A 229 -15.53 1.31 -6.72
N SER A 230 -15.40 0.00 -7.00
CA SER A 230 -15.99 -1.02 -6.14
C SER A 230 -15.36 -1.00 -4.75
N ALA A 231 -14.04 -0.97 -4.67
CA ALA A 231 -13.30 -0.88 -3.42
C ALA A 231 -13.62 0.41 -2.66
N GLN A 232 -13.56 1.57 -3.33
CA GLN A 232 -13.86 2.88 -2.71
C GLN A 232 -15.21 2.92 -2.01
N SER A 233 -16.21 2.21 -2.52
CA SER A 233 -17.54 2.14 -1.88
C SER A 233 -17.55 1.34 -0.57
N ASP A 234 -16.63 0.40 -0.39
CA ASP A 234 -16.41 -0.33 0.86
C ASP A 234 -15.55 0.49 1.81
N GLU A 235 -14.52 1.16 1.29
CA GLU A 235 -13.61 2.01 2.06
C GLU A 235 -14.32 3.11 2.83
N ALA A 236 -15.41 3.67 2.32
CA ALA A 236 -16.21 4.63 3.06
C ALA A 236 -16.70 4.09 4.41
N ARG A 237 -16.97 2.77 4.49
CA ARG A 237 -17.35 2.09 5.72
C ARG A 237 -16.13 1.78 6.59
N HIS A 238 -15.04 1.31 5.99
CA HIS A 238 -13.79 1.01 6.67
C HIS A 238 -13.21 2.25 7.35
N MET A 239 -13.11 3.34 6.62
CA MET A 239 -12.64 4.63 7.12
C MET A 239 -13.48 5.10 8.31
N THR A 240 -14.80 4.98 8.20
CA THR A 240 -15.70 5.37 9.29
C THR A 240 -15.53 4.46 10.51
N LEU A 241 -15.36 3.14 10.33
CA LEU A 241 -15.07 2.22 11.40
C LEU A 241 -13.79 2.60 12.14
N GLY A 242 -12.70 2.87 11.41
CA GLY A 242 -11.44 3.29 11.99
C GLY A 242 -11.56 4.55 12.85
N LEU A 243 -12.17 5.61 12.31
CA LEU A 243 -12.39 6.86 13.03
C LEU A 243 -13.25 6.68 14.29
N GLU A 244 -14.37 5.96 14.17
CA GLU A 244 -15.28 5.74 15.30
C GLU A 244 -14.66 4.85 16.39
N CYS A 245 -13.77 3.91 16.04
CA CYS A 245 -12.97 3.19 17.01
C CYS A 245 -12.00 4.11 17.78
N ILE A 246 -11.35 5.05 17.11
CA ILE A 246 -10.52 6.06 17.78
C ILE A 246 -11.33 6.87 18.78
N LYS A 247 -12.47 7.43 18.35
CA LYS A 247 -13.36 8.20 19.24
C LYS A 247 -13.83 7.36 20.43
N PHE A 248 -14.25 6.12 20.16
CA PHE A 248 -14.70 5.19 21.20
C PHE A 248 -13.63 4.96 22.26
N MET A 249 -12.37 4.71 21.88
CA MET A 249 -11.27 4.58 22.84
C MET A 249 -11.08 5.83 23.68
N LEU A 250 -11.09 7.01 23.04
CA LEU A 250 -10.84 8.29 23.69
C LEU A 250 -11.98 8.69 24.65
N GLU A 251 -13.21 8.29 24.38
CA GLU A 251 -14.39 8.55 25.22
C GLU A 251 -14.48 7.61 26.43
N GLN A 252 -13.80 6.47 26.43
CA GLN A 252 -13.87 5.50 27.51
C GLN A 252 -13.02 5.89 28.72
N ASP A 253 -11.78 6.36 28.48
CA ASP A 253 -10.86 6.70 29.57
C ASP A 253 -9.81 7.74 29.10
N PRO A 254 -9.62 8.83 29.82
CA PRO A 254 -8.57 9.81 29.48
C PRO A 254 -7.14 9.24 29.43
N ALA A 255 -6.87 8.14 30.15
CA ALA A 255 -5.57 7.46 30.09
C ALA A 255 -5.28 6.83 28.72
N ASN A 256 -6.28 6.66 27.85
CA ASN A 256 -6.11 6.14 26.50
C ASN A 256 -5.47 7.19 25.56
N VAL A 257 -5.66 8.48 25.85
CA VAL A 257 -5.20 9.58 24.96
C VAL A 257 -3.71 9.50 24.62
N PRO A 258 -2.76 9.40 25.57
CA PRO A 258 -1.33 9.35 25.25
C PRO A 258 -0.95 8.07 24.49
N ILE A 259 -1.67 6.96 24.68
CA ILE A 259 -1.44 5.70 23.97
C ILE A 259 -1.85 5.85 22.52
N VAL A 260 -3.08 6.31 22.28
CA VAL A 260 -3.62 6.53 20.93
C VAL A 260 -2.79 7.57 20.16
N GLN A 261 -2.35 8.66 20.84
CA GLN A 261 -1.50 9.67 20.21
C GLN A 261 -0.16 9.08 19.73
N ARG A 262 0.49 8.25 20.54
CA ARG A 262 1.74 7.58 20.16
C ARG A 262 1.54 6.67 18.93
N TRP A 263 0.43 5.96 18.87
CA TRP A 263 0.10 5.14 17.72
C TRP A 263 -0.20 5.97 16.47
N ILE A 264 -0.93 7.07 16.58
CA ILE A 264 -1.17 8.01 15.48
C ILE A 264 0.16 8.57 14.95
N ASP A 265 1.07 8.98 15.82
CA ASP A 265 2.39 9.49 15.44
C ASP A 265 3.20 8.43 14.66
N LYS A 266 3.26 7.20 15.15
CA LYS A 266 3.95 6.06 14.53
C LYS A 266 3.34 5.70 13.17
N TRP A 267 2.04 5.45 13.15
CA TRP A 267 1.40 4.81 12.01
C TRP A 267 1.10 5.77 10.86
N THR A 268 0.90 7.06 11.11
CA THR A 268 0.83 8.06 10.03
C THR A 268 2.18 8.16 9.31
N TRP A 269 3.29 8.16 10.04
CA TRP A 269 4.62 8.14 9.43
C TRP A 269 4.89 6.86 8.64
N ARG A 270 4.59 5.70 9.21
CA ARG A 270 4.75 4.40 8.55
C ARG A 270 3.91 4.29 7.28
N GLY A 271 2.66 4.71 7.33
CA GLY A 271 1.75 4.73 6.18
C GLY A 271 2.21 5.69 5.08
N TYR A 272 2.70 6.87 5.44
CA TYR A 272 3.31 7.80 4.49
C TYR A 272 4.46 7.14 3.70
N ARG A 273 5.31 6.36 4.36
CA ARG A 273 6.40 5.65 3.68
C ARG A 273 5.90 4.63 2.66
N VAL A 274 4.80 3.94 2.92
CA VAL A 274 4.14 3.07 1.92
C VAL A 274 3.70 3.87 0.70
N LEU A 275 3.15 5.06 0.92
CA LEU A 275 2.65 5.94 -0.16
C LEU A 275 3.75 6.53 -1.06
N THR A 276 5.02 6.38 -0.72
CA THR A 276 6.14 6.72 -1.61
C THR A 276 6.02 6.04 -2.98
N LEU A 277 5.56 4.78 -2.99
CA LEU A 277 5.30 4.03 -4.22
C LEU A 277 4.16 4.66 -5.05
N VAL A 278 3.12 5.15 -4.38
CA VAL A 278 1.99 5.83 -5.02
C VAL A 278 2.43 7.15 -5.64
N GLY A 279 3.23 7.93 -4.93
CA GLY A 279 3.81 9.18 -5.46
C GLY A 279 4.63 8.94 -6.73
N MET A 280 5.47 7.92 -6.72
CA MET A 280 6.23 7.51 -7.89
C MET A 280 5.31 7.09 -9.06
N MET A 281 4.26 6.34 -8.79
CA MET A 281 3.30 5.95 -9.83
C MET A 281 2.63 7.16 -10.47
N MET A 282 2.18 8.10 -9.66
CA MET A 282 1.47 9.29 -10.13
C MET A 282 2.34 10.20 -11.00
N ASP A 283 3.60 10.41 -10.62
CA ASP A 283 4.48 11.35 -11.28
C ASP A 283 5.26 10.75 -12.46
N TYR A 284 5.50 9.44 -12.47
CA TYR A 284 6.38 8.80 -13.45
C TYR A 284 5.76 7.65 -14.22
N MET A 285 4.96 6.79 -13.57
CA MET A 285 4.51 5.56 -14.22
C MET A 285 3.22 5.73 -15.02
N LEU A 286 2.42 6.76 -14.75
CA LEU A 286 1.22 7.07 -15.52
C LEU A 286 1.55 7.93 -16.74
N PRO A 287 1.38 7.43 -17.98
CA PRO A 287 1.62 8.22 -19.20
C PRO A 287 0.67 9.41 -19.31
N LYS A 288 -0.60 9.25 -18.90
CA LYS A 288 -1.55 10.33 -18.77
C LYS A 288 -1.81 10.58 -17.28
N ARG A 289 -1.45 11.77 -16.83
CA ARG A 289 -1.46 12.17 -15.42
C ARG A 289 -2.66 13.08 -15.14
N VAL A 290 -3.40 12.78 -14.07
CA VAL A 290 -4.54 13.60 -13.61
C VAL A 290 -4.04 14.76 -12.77
N MET A 291 -3.14 14.47 -11.85
CA MET A 291 -2.49 15.43 -10.95
C MET A 291 -1.13 14.89 -10.51
N SER A 292 -0.27 15.74 -9.97
CA SER A 292 0.99 15.31 -9.35
C SER A 292 0.74 14.73 -7.94
N TRP A 293 1.72 14.01 -7.44
CA TRP A 293 1.74 13.56 -6.05
C TRP A 293 1.60 14.71 -5.06
N LYS A 294 2.33 15.81 -5.29
CA LYS A 294 2.25 17.01 -4.46
C LYS A 294 0.83 17.56 -4.40
N GLU A 295 0.18 17.76 -5.55
CA GLU A 295 -1.21 18.24 -5.61
C GLU A 295 -2.17 17.29 -4.89
N ALA A 296 -2.02 15.99 -5.09
CA ALA A 296 -2.85 14.99 -4.40
C ALA A 296 -2.66 15.06 -2.88
N TRP A 297 -1.42 15.17 -2.42
CA TRP A 297 -1.12 15.33 -0.99
C TRP A 297 -1.76 16.59 -0.41
N GLU A 298 -1.62 17.72 -1.07
CA GLU A 298 -2.18 19.01 -0.64
C GLU A 298 -3.72 18.96 -0.58
N VAL A 299 -4.37 18.35 -1.56
CA VAL A 299 -5.84 18.27 -1.63
C VAL A 299 -6.39 17.24 -0.63
N TYR A 300 -5.88 16.01 -0.67
CA TYR A 300 -6.50 14.90 0.07
C TYR A 300 -6.00 14.78 1.50
N PHE A 301 -4.79 15.23 1.79
CA PHE A 301 -4.24 15.15 3.14
C PHE A 301 -4.23 16.50 3.84
N GLU A 302 -3.54 17.52 3.32
CA GLU A 302 -3.36 18.79 4.07
C GLU A 302 -4.69 19.50 4.31
N GLN A 303 -5.58 19.53 3.32
CA GLN A 303 -6.89 20.17 3.46
C GLN A 303 -7.87 19.35 4.30
N ASN A 304 -7.96 18.03 4.06
CA ASN A 304 -8.93 17.17 4.75
C ASN A 304 -8.41 16.67 6.10
N GLY A 305 -7.13 16.30 6.18
CA GLY A 305 -6.50 15.86 7.42
C GLY A 305 -6.43 16.95 8.48
N GLY A 306 -6.21 18.21 8.07
CA GLY A 306 -6.24 19.35 8.98
C GLY A 306 -7.59 19.49 9.70
N ALA A 307 -8.70 19.36 8.98
CA ALA A 307 -10.04 19.39 9.56
C ALA A 307 -10.26 18.22 10.55
N LEU A 308 -9.82 17.01 10.18
CA LEU A 308 -9.90 15.82 11.04
C LEU A 308 -9.19 16.01 12.37
N PHE A 309 -7.94 16.47 12.35
CA PHE A 309 -7.17 16.64 13.58
C PHE A 309 -7.69 17.81 14.44
N ASN A 310 -8.30 18.82 13.84
CA ASN A 310 -9.03 19.85 14.59
C ASN A 310 -10.25 19.24 15.33
N ASP A 311 -10.98 18.31 14.71
CA ASP A 311 -12.09 17.62 15.37
C ASP A 311 -11.62 16.70 16.51
N LEU A 312 -10.48 16.02 16.33
CA LEU A 312 -9.90 15.16 17.35
C LEU A 312 -9.23 15.94 18.50
N ALA A 313 -8.94 17.23 18.32
CA ALA A 313 -8.37 18.08 19.36
C ALA A 313 -9.25 18.17 20.61
N ARG A 314 -10.58 18.06 20.47
CA ARG A 314 -11.52 18.01 21.60
C ARG A 314 -11.30 16.82 22.54
N TYR A 315 -10.68 15.76 22.05
CA TYR A 315 -10.29 14.56 22.83
C TYR A 315 -8.84 14.65 23.35
N GLY A 316 -8.13 15.74 23.09
CA GLY A 316 -6.72 15.90 23.47
C GLY A 316 -5.72 15.34 22.47
N ILE A 317 -6.18 14.91 21.28
CA ILE A 317 -5.31 14.46 20.19
C ILE A 317 -4.76 15.67 19.44
N ARG A 318 -3.47 15.70 19.20
CA ARG A 318 -2.76 16.67 18.37
C ARG A 318 -2.48 16.09 16.97
N PRO A 319 -2.16 16.93 15.98
CA PRO A 319 -1.65 16.45 14.69
C PRO A 319 -0.45 15.50 14.85
N PRO A 320 -0.28 14.53 13.94
CA PRO A 320 0.85 13.59 13.97
C PRO A 320 2.20 14.30 14.01
N LYS A 321 3.13 13.76 14.76
CA LYS A 321 4.41 14.40 15.09
C LYS A 321 5.27 14.78 13.88
N TRP A 322 5.19 13.98 12.78
CA TRP A 322 6.11 14.10 11.64
C TRP A 322 5.50 14.81 10.43
N LEU A 323 4.38 15.54 10.60
CA LEU A 323 3.72 16.22 9.49
C LEU A 323 4.59 17.27 8.82
N ASP A 324 5.37 18.04 9.59
CA ASP A 324 6.26 19.05 9.03
C ASP A 324 7.31 18.42 8.11
N GLN A 325 7.87 17.29 8.50
CA GLN A 325 8.81 16.54 7.68
C GLN A 325 8.13 15.98 6.41
N ILE A 326 6.93 15.44 6.54
CA ILE A 326 6.17 14.95 5.39
C ILE A 326 5.85 16.10 4.42
N SER A 327 5.42 17.24 4.92
CA SER A 327 5.14 18.43 4.11
C SER A 327 6.36 18.93 3.36
N PHE A 328 7.54 18.67 3.86
CA PHE A 328 8.80 18.97 3.21
C PHE A 328 9.19 17.91 2.16
N ASP A 329 9.09 16.64 2.52
CA ASP A 329 9.44 15.50 1.66
C ASP A 329 8.58 15.39 0.39
N LYS A 330 7.34 15.87 0.42
CA LYS A 330 6.38 15.73 -0.69
C LYS A 330 6.89 16.27 -2.03
N ASP A 331 7.79 17.27 -1.98
CA ASP A 331 8.39 17.89 -3.17
C ASP A 331 9.59 17.09 -3.72
N HIS A 332 9.99 16.01 -3.07
CA HIS A 332 11.19 15.25 -3.38
C HIS A 332 10.96 13.75 -3.58
N ILE A 333 10.06 13.16 -2.78
CA ILE A 333 10.02 11.72 -2.57
C ILE A 333 9.70 10.92 -3.85
N SER A 334 8.80 11.41 -4.71
CA SER A 334 8.47 10.74 -5.97
C SER A 334 9.64 10.71 -6.94
N HIS A 335 10.40 11.80 -7.01
CA HIS A 335 11.59 11.93 -7.86
C HIS A 335 12.71 11.03 -7.38
N GLN A 336 12.95 10.98 -6.08
CA GLN A 336 13.95 10.11 -5.46
C GLN A 336 13.59 8.63 -5.64
N ALA A 337 12.32 8.28 -5.47
CA ALA A 337 11.84 6.92 -5.69
C ALA A 337 12.05 6.47 -7.13
N TRP A 338 11.64 7.27 -8.12
CA TRP A 338 11.83 6.92 -9.53
C TRP A 338 13.31 6.81 -9.91
N ALA A 339 14.14 7.75 -9.45
CA ALA A 339 15.59 7.67 -9.66
C ALA A 339 16.17 6.36 -9.08
N THR A 340 15.71 5.94 -7.91
CA THR A 340 16.13 4.67 -7.30
C THR A 340 15.71 3.48 -8.15
N PHE A 341 14.45 3.43 -8.58
CA PHE A 341 13.98 2.34 -9.45
C PHE A 341 14.74 2.28 -10.77
N TYR A 342 15.07 3.40 -11.36
CA TYR A 342 15.89 3.44 -12.57
C TYR A 342 17.31 2.88 -12.34
N GLN A 343 17.94 3.23 -11.22
CA GLN A 343 19.28 2.73 -10.87
C GLN A 343 19.31 1.23 -10.54
N TYR A 344 18.22 0.70 -9.99
CA TYR A 344 18.10 -0.71 -9.61
C TYR A 344 17.14 -1.49 -10.53
N ALA A 345 16.95 -1.02 -11.77
CA ALA A 345 16.00 -1.62 -12.71
C ALA A 345 16.25 -3.10 -12.99
N HIS A 346 17.52 -3.53 -12.98
CA HIS A 346 17.90 -4.93 -13.16
C HIS A 346 17.42 -5.88 -12.04
N ALA A 347 16.93 -5.33 -10.93
CA ALA A 347 16.32 -6.08 -9.83
C ALA A 347 14.86 -5.67 -9.58
N SER A 348 14.20 -5.04 -10.55
CA SER A 348 12.79 -4.66 -10.49
C SER A 348 11.93 -5.63 -11.28
N ALA A 349 10.65 -5.75 -10.89
CA ALA A 349 9.68 -6.62 -11.57
C ALA A 349 8.91 -5.91 -12.69
N PHE A 350 9.36 -4.76 -13.12
CA PHE A 350 8.77 -3.96 -14.19
C PHE A 350 9.83 -3.18 -14.95
N HIS A 351 9.48 -2.76 -16.17
CA HIS A 351 10.35 -1.96 -17.01
C HIS A 351 10.41 -0.52 -16.52
N THR A 352 11.59 0.10 -16.63
CA THR A 352 11.81 1.51 -16.28
C THR A 352 12.19 2.34 -17.51
N TRP A 353 12.05 3.65 -17.41
CA TRP A 353 12.42 4.62 -18.45
C TRP A 353 12.83 5.94 -17.81
N LEU A 354 13.51 6.76 -18.59
CA LEU A 354 13.78 8.15 -18.22
C LEU A 354 12.67 9.06 -18.77
N PRO A 355 12.26 10.11 -18.03
CA PRO A 355 11.28 11.06 -18.53
C PRO A 355 11.76 11.72 -19.83
N ASN A 356 10.88 11.87 -20.81
CA ASN A 356 11.13 12.67 -21.99
C ASN A 356 11.01 14.18 -21.68
N ASP A 357 11.23 15.05 -22.68
CA ASP A 357 11.23 16.50 -22.46
C ASP A 357 9.85 17.02 -22.02
N GLU A 358 8.76 16.53 -22.61
CA GLU A 358 7.40 16.90 -22.24
C GLU A 358 7.07 16.49 -20.80
N GLU A 359 7.50 15.29 -20.41
CA GLU A 359 7.34 14.79 -19.03
C GLU A 359 8.18 15.60 -18.04
N MET A 360 9.41 15.97 -18.40
CA MET A 360 10.26 16.84 -17.57
C MET A 360 9.68 18.24 -17.43
N ASP A 361 9.09 18.81 -18.50
CA ASP A 361 8.44 20.12 -18.46
C ASP A 361 7.19 20.09 -17.59
N TRP A 362 6.41 18.99 -17.64
CA TRP A 362 5.29 18.81 -16.74
C TRP A 362 5.74 18.72 -15.27
N LEU A 363 6.80 17.96 -14.98
CA LEU A 363 7.36 17.85 -13.63
C LEU A 363 7.89 19.20 -13.12
N SER A 364 8.57 19.98 -13.99
CA SER A 364 9.02 21.33 -13.66
C SER A 364 7.87 22.27 -13.30
N ALA A 365 6.79 22.21 -14.08
CA ALA A 365 5.60 23.01 -13.80
C ALA A 365 4.91 22.63 -12.47
N LYS A 366 4.94 21.35 -12.09
CA LYS A 366 4.35 20.86 -10.83
C LYS A 366 5.25 21.05 -9.60
N TYR A 367 6.57 21.04 -9.80
CA TYR A 367 7.59 21.15 -8.76
C TYR A 367 8.58 22.29 -9.05
N PRO A 368 8.12 23.56 -9.14
CA PRO A 368 8.91 24.67 -9.69
C PRO A 368 10.14 25.03 -8.84
N THR A 369 10.18 24.67 -7.57
CA THR A 369 11.30 24.98 -6.66
C THR A 369 12.33 23.87 -6.55
N THR A 370 11.99 22.64 -6.96
CA THR A 370 12.81 21.45 -6.69
C THR A 370 13.24 20.71 -7.95
N PHE A 371 12.33 20.49 -8.92
CA PHE A 371 12.62 19.60 -10.03
C PHE A 371 13.78 20.07 -10.90
N ASP A 372 13.75 21.31 -11.38
CA ASP A 372 14.82 21.84 -12.27
C ASP A 372 16.16 21.98 -11.53
N LYS A 373 16.11 22.21 -10.23
CA LYS A 373 17.33 22.39 -9.43
C LYS A 373 18.03 21.05 -9.14
N TYR A 374 17.28 19.99 -8.81
CA TYR A 374 17.86 18.77 -8.25
C TYR A 374 17.72 17.54 -9.15
N TYR A 375 16.63 17.43 -9.92
CA TYR A 375 16.28 16.20 -10.63
C TYR A 375 16.42 16.26 -12.13
N ARG A 376 16.00 17.34 -12.79
CA ARG A 376 16.19 17.52 -14.24
C ARG A 376 17.64 17.33 -14.68
N PRO A 377 18.66 17.93 -14.03
CA PRO A 377 20.05 17.73 -14.43
C PRO A 377 20.49 16.27 -14.37
N ARG A 378 20.02 15.52 -13.34
CA ARG A 378 20.32 14.10 -13.18
C ARG A 378 19.70 13.27 -14.30
N PHE A 379 18.41 13.44 -14.56
CA PHE A 379 17.72 12.69 -15.61
C PHE A 379 18.25 13.04 -17.00
N THR A 380 18.59 14.31 -17.28
CA THR A 380 19.23 14.72 -18.52
C THR A 380 20.58 14.02 -18.70
N HIS A 381 21.41 14.01 -17.68
CA HIS A 381 22.70 13.32 -17.73
C HIS A 381 22.54 11.82 -18.01
N TRP A 382 21.59 11.15 -17.35
CA TRP A 382 21.34 9.73 -17.58
C TRP A 382 20.79 9.45 -19.00
N ARG A 383 19.98 10.34 -19.57
CA ARG A 383 19.56 10.25 -20.98
C ARG A 383 20.74 10.37 -21.92
N GLU A 384 21.62 11.32 -21.70
CA GLU A 384 22.84 11.48 -22.50
C GLU A 384 23.77 10.25 -22.45
N MET A 385 23.81 9.56 -21.31
CA MET A 385 24.51 8.28 -21.17
C MET A 385 23.79 7.18 -21.97
N ALA A 386 22.48 7.07 -21.83
CA ALA A 386 21.69 6.06 -22.54
C ALA A 386 21.77 6.22 -24.06
N ASP A 387 21.79 7.46 -24.57
CA ASP A 387 21.96 7.76 -26.00
C ASP A 387 23.33 7.32 -26.55
N LYS A 388 24.32 7.19 -25.67
CA LYS A 388 25.66 6.64 -26.00
C LYS A 388 25.74 5.13 -25.83
N GLY A 389 24.64 4.48 -25.47
CA GLY A 389 24.61 3.04 -25.13
C GLY A 389 25.17 2.73 -23.74
N GLU A 390 25.37 3.75 -22.91
CA GLU A 390 25.83 3.63 -21.54
C GLU A 390 24.62 3.71 -20.62
N ARG A 391 24.43 2.72 -19.75
CA ARG A 391 23.38 2.77 -18.73
C ARG A 391 23.99 2.66 -17.34
N PHE A 392 23.56 3.56 -16.47
CA PHE A 392 23.95 3.54 -15.08
C PHE A 392 23.07 2.54 -14.30
N TYR A 393 23.68 1.45 -13.86
CA TYR A 393 23.11 0.52 -12.89
C TYR A 393 23.99 0.46 -11.65
N ASN A 394 23.38 0.36 -10.49
CA ASN A 394 24.12 -0.01 -9.28
C ASN A 394 24.49 -1.51 -9.32
N ASN A 395 25.69 -1.82 -8.90
CA ASN A 395 26.20 -3.21 -8.87
C ASN A 395 25.73 -4.00 -7.64
N THR A 396 24.92 -3.39 -6.78
CA THR A 396 24.44 -3.98 -5.54
C THR A 396 22.94 -3.71 -5.40
N LEU A 397 22.30 -4.41 -4.47
CA LEU A 397 20.97 -4.05 -4.01
C LEU A 397 21.05 -2.91 -2.98
N PRO A 398 20.00 -2.09 -2.82
CA PRO A 398 20.01 -1.00 -1.85
C PRO A 398 19.99 -1.53 -0.42
N MET A 399 20.72 -0.87 0.48
CA MET A 399 20.50 -1.06 1.91
C MET A 399 19.12 -0.54 2.29
N LEU A 400 18.37 -1.30 3.09
CA LEU A 400 17.02 -0.98 3.51
C LEU A 400 16.99 -0.44 4.94
N CYS A 401 16.07 0.51 5.18
CA CYS A 401 15.79 1.02 6.53
C CYS A 401 15.30 -0.11 7.45
N GLN A 402 15.84 -0.19 8.66
CA GLN A 402 15.50 -1.24 9.63
C GLN A 402 14.01 -1.24 10.04
N VAL A 403 13.34 -0.10 9.93
CA VAL A 403 11.91 0.06 10.31
C VAL A 403 10.99 -0.02 9.11
N CYS A 404 11.05 0.94 8.19
CA CYS A 404 10.09 1.02 7.08
C CYS A 404 10.55 0.29 5.82
N GLN A 405 11.77 -0.24 5.82
CA GLN A 405 12.39 -0.99 4.72
C GLN A 405 12.49 -0.23 3.38
N ILE A 406 12.35 1.10 3.42
CA ILE A 406 12.62 1.94 2.26
C ILE A 406 14.12 1.90 1.94
N PRO A 407 14.53 1.95 0.65
CA PRO A 407 15.94 2.02 0.28
C PRO A 407 16.64 3.24 0.88
N MET A 408 17.81 3.04 1.48
CA MET A 408 18.60 4.11 2.08
C MET A 408 19.50 4.79 1.04
N VAL A 409 18.90 5.19 -0.06
CA VAL A 409 19.51 5.95 -1.16
C VAL A 409 18.83 7.30 -1.36
N PHE A 410 17.78 7.57 -0.60
CA PHE A 410 17.10 8.86 -0.63
C PHE A 410 17.97 9.93 0.02
N THR A 411 17.91 11.12 -0.51
CA THR A 411 18.71 12.25 -0.03
C THR A 411 17.88 13.14 0.90
N GLU A 412 18.59 13.87 1.75
CA GLU A 412 17.93 14.88 2.61
C GLU A 412 17.22 15.91 1.72
N PRO A 413 15.98 16.28 2.04
CA PRO A 413 15.20 17.20 1.21
C PRO A 413 15.84 18.58 1.04
N ASP A 414 16.47 19.09 2.08
CA ASP A 414 17.14 20.41 2.13
C ASP A 414 18.58 20.36 1.62
N ASP A 415 19.20 19.19 1.56
CA ASP A 415 20.56 18.99 1.05
C ASP A 415 20.67 17.65 0.29
N PRO A 416 20.29 17.63 -1.00
CA PRO A 416 20.34 16.40 -1.81
C PRO A 416 21.77 15.83 -2.04
N SER A 417 22.79 16.47 -1.54
CA SER A 417 24.16 15.90 -1.52
C SER A 417 24.36 14.89 -0.38
N LYS A 418 23.45 14.88 0.59
CA LYS A 418 23.50 13.98 1.75
C LYS A 418 22.41 12.90 1.65
N ILE A 419 22.76 11.67 1.97
CA ILE A 419 21.80 10.57 2.09
C ILE A 419 21.08 10.67 3.44
N CYS A 420 19.76 10.49 3.43
CA CYS A 420 18.96 10.33 4.64
C CYS A 420 19.44 9.10 5.40
N TYR A 421 20.00 9.33 6.59
CA TYR A 421 20.64 8.27 7.34
C TYR A 421 20.67 8.61 8.85
N ARG A 422 20.24 7.65 9.65
CA ARG A 422 20.31 7.74 11.12
C ARG A 422 20.79 6.41 11.68
N GLU A 423 21.49 6.45 12.79
CA GLU A 423 21.95 5.27 13.52
C GLU A 423 21.30 5.16 14.89
N SER A 424 21.04 3.93 15.30
CA SER A 424 20.67 3.56 16.67
C SER A 424 21.56 2.43 17.14
N ASP A 425 21.92 2.44 18.42
CA ASP A 425 22.67 1.36 19.06
C ASP A 425 21.73 0.53 19.92
N TYR A 426 21.74 -0.78 19.74
CA TYR A 426 20.98 -1.70 20.58
C TYR A 426 21.79 -2.99 20.82
N GLU A 427 21.99 -3.35 22.09
CA GLU A 427 22.77 -4.51 22.53
C GLU A 427 24.20 -4.58 21.93
N GLY A 428 24.81 -3.42 21.65
CA GLY A 428 26.17 -3.30 21.11
C GLY A 428 26.25 -3.39 19.58
N GLU A 429 25.12 -3.54 18.90
CA GLU A 429 25.02 -3.54 17.43
C GLU A 429 24.42 -2.23 16.92
N LYS A 430 24.83 -1.83 15.70
CA LYS A 430 24.33 -0.62 15.04
C LYS A 430 23.24 -0.96 14.05
N TYR A 431 22.15 -0.22 14.15
CA TYR A 431 21.00 -0.31 13.25
C TYR A 431 20.79 1.01 12.50
N HIS A 432 20.32 0.91 11.26
CA HIS A 432 20.25 2.03 10.34
C HIS A 432 18.82 2.33 9.94
N THR A 433 18.46 3.61 9.96
CA THR A 433 17.12 4.08 9.60
C THR A 433 17.20 5.27 8.66
N CYS A 434 16.14 5.47 7.85
CA CYS A 434 16.11 6.46 6.78
C CYS A 434 15.73 7.87 7.25
N SER A 435 15.39 8.07 8.52
CA SER A 435 14.82 9.34 8.99
C SER A 435 14.76 9.40 10.52
N ASP A 436 14.51 10.59 11.06
CA ASP A 436 14.26 10.78 12.49
C ASP A 436 12.98 10.06 12.95
N GLY A 437 11.95 10.02 12.10
CA GLY A 437 10.72 9.28 12.40
C GLY A 437 10.96 7.78 12.56
N CYS A 438 11.68 7.17 11.62
CA CYS A 438 12.04 5.75 11.74
C CYS A 438 13.03 5.48 12.89
N LYS A 439 13.97 6.41 13.13
CA LYS A 439 14.86 6.29 14.28
C LYS A 439 14.09 6.28 15.60
N GLN A 440 13.16 7.20 15.81
CA GLN A 440 12.34 7.22 17.01
C GLN A 440 11.53 5.94 17.17
N ILE A 441 10.89 5.47 16.10
CA ILE A 441 10.11 4.22 16.14
C ILE A 441 10.99 3.03 16.53
N PHE A 442 12.22 2.96 16.00
CA PHE A 442 13.18 1.94 16.41
C PHE A 442 13.56 2.06 17.88
N ASP A 443 13.92 3.26 18.33
CA ASP A 443 14.38 3.51 19.71
C ASP A 443 13.26 3.26 20.74
N ASP A 444 11.99 3.43 20.35
CA ASP A 444 10.83 3.14 21.21
C ASP A 444 10.55 1.63 21.37
N GLU A 445 10.85 0.79 20.35
CA GLU A 445 10.57 -0.65 20.35
C GLU A 445 11.70 -1.46 19.69
N PRO A 446 12.98 -1.34 20.15
CA PRO A 446 14.12 -1.93 19.45
C PRO A 446 14.05 -3.46 19.36
N GLU A 447 13.57 -4.17 20.41
CA GLU A 447 13.43 -5.64 20.42
C GLU A 447 12.57 -6.15 19.27
N LYS A 448 11.60 -5.35 18.83
CA LYS A 448 10.72 -5.69 17.72
C LYS A 448 11.44 -5.52 16.39
N TYR A 449 12.08 -4.36 16.18
CA TYR A 449 12.63 -4.01 14.87
C TYR A 449 13.97 -4.68 14.56
N VAL A 450 14.73 -5.14 15.55
CA VAL A 450 15.93 -5.96 15.30
C VAL A 450 15.60 -7.29 14.63
N GLN A 451 14.35 -7.77 14.77
CA GLN A 451 13.86 -8.99 14.14
C GLN A 451 13.32 -8.79 12.72
N ALA A 452 13.36 -7.55 12.20
CA ALA A 452 12.82 -7.26 10.87
C ALA A 452 13.48 -8.13 9.79
N TRP A 453 12.66 -8.78 8.99
CA TRP A 453 13.14 -9.56 7.85
C TRP A 453 13.43 -8.63 6.67
N LEU A 454 14.70 -8.34 6.44
CA LEU A 454 15.18 -7.48 5.37
C LEU A 454 15.59 -8.34 4.17
N PRO A 455 14.86 -8.35 3.04
CA PRO A 455 15.14 -9.27 1.92
C PRO A 455 16.56 -9.10 1.37
N VAL A 456 17.05 -7.88 1.30
CA VAL A 456 18.42 -7.61 0.82
C VAL A 456 19.48 -8.23 1.75
N HIS A 457 19.31 -8.12 3.06
CA HIS A 457 20.20 -8.76 4.02
C HIS A 457 20.16 -10.29 3.90
N GLN A 458 18.98 -10.88 3.74
CA GLN A 458 18.83 -12.32 3.57
C GLN A 458 19.56 -12.82 2.32
N ILE A 459 19.50 -12.05 1.24
CA ILE A 459 20.23 -12.37 -0.01
C ILE A 459 21.74 -12.37 0.23
N TYR A 460 22.28 -11.32 0.85
CA TYR A 460 23.72 -11.24 1.11
C TYR A 460 24.22 -12.23 2.17
N GLN A 461 23.34 -12.72 3.05
CA GLN A 461 23.64 -13.80 3.98
C GLN A 461 23.55 -15.21 3.35
N GLY A 462 23.21 -15.30 2.06
CA GLY A 462 23.07 -16.57 1.35
C GLY A 462 21.76 -17.32 1.61
N ASN A 463 20.80 -16.70 2.29
CA ASN A 463 19.54 -17.35 2.67
C ASN A 463 18.49 -17.33 1.54
N CYS A 464 18.72 -16.53 0.48
CA CYS A 464 17.75 -16.27 -0.59
C CYS A 464 18.22 -16.74 -1.96
N PHE A 465 19.16 -17.65 -2.03
CA PHE A 465 19.53 -18.32 -3.28
C PHE A 465 18.77 -19.64 -3.43
N LYS A 466 18.63 -20.10 -4.67
CA LYS A 466 18.08 -21.43 -4.91
C LYS A 466 18.87 -22.50 -4.17
N PRO A 467 18.22 -23.55 -3.66
CA PRO A 467 18.94 -24.67 -3.03
C PRO A 467 20.04 -25.23 -3.94
N GLY A 468 21.24 -25.38 -3.40
CA GLY A 468 22.40 -25.84 -4.15
C GLY A 468 23.23 -24.76 -4.84
N THR A 469 22.85 -23.48 -4.72
CA THR A 469 23.67 -22.36 -5.18
C THR A 469 24.90 -22.23 -4.26
N ASP A 470 26.10 -22.27 -4.84
CA ASP A 470 27.37 -22.04 -4.13
C ASP A 470 27.90 -20.63 -4.47
N PRO A 471 27.82 -19.67 -3.55
CA PRO A 471 28.30 -18.31 -3.79
C PRO A 471 29.82 -18.20 -3.83
N THR A 472 30.54 -19.25 -3.53
CA THR A 472 32.03 -19.27 -3.54
C THR A 472 32.61 -19.68 -4.89
N VAL A 473 31.79 -20.12 -5.84
CA VAL A 473 32.25 -20.53 -7.17
C VAL A 473 32.89 -19.35 -7.92
N PRO A 474 34.06 -19.51 -8.51
CA PRO A 474 34.68 -18.48 -9.32
C PRO A 474 33.74 -18.01 -10.44
N GLY A 475 33.52 -16.70 -10.55
CA GLY A 475 32.57 -16.11 -11.52
C GLY A 475 31.10 -16.10 -11.08
N PHE A 476 30.83 -16.41 -9.83
CA PHE A 476 29.49 -16.27 -9.26
C PHE A 476 28.99 -14.82 -9.44
N ASP A 477 27.82 -14.68 -10.05
CA ASP A 477 27.13 -13.40 -10.21
C ASP A 477 25.97 -13.29 -9.20
N PRO A 478 26.13 -12.52 -8.11
CA PRO A 478 25.10 -12.40 -7.09
C PRO A 478 23.81 -11.75 -7.62
N LEU A 479 23.90 -10.86 -8.61
CA LEU A 479 22.72 -10.22 -9.18
C LEU A 479 21.91 -11.18 -10.05
N ALA A 480 22.59 -11.99 -10.88
CA ALA A 480 21.92 -13.04 -11.65
C ALA A 480 21.24 -14.06 -10.70
N ALA A 481 21.90 -14.44 -9.63
CA ALA A 481 21.33 -15.34 -8.62
C ALA A 481 20.11 -14.75 -7.91
N VAL A 482 20.11 -13.43 -7.65
CA VAL A 482 18.97 -12.70 -7.08
C VAL A 482 17.78 -12.69 -8.05
N LEU A 483 18.02 -12.41 -9.33
CA LEU A 483 16.97 -12.43 -10.34
C LEU A 483 16.36 -13.83 -10.50
N GLU A 484 17.22 -14.84 -10.49
CA GLU A 484 16.78 -16.23 -10.53
C GLU A 484 15.96 -16.61 -9.28
N TYR A 485 16.38 -16.14 -8.10
CA TYR A 485 15.62 -16.33 -6.86
C TYR A 485 14.25 -15.66 -6.92
N TYR A 486 14.17 -14.44 -7.44
CA TYR A 486 12.91 -13.71 -7.60
C TYR A 486 12.03 -14.26 -8.73
N ASN A 487 12.55 -15.20 -9.50
CA ASN A 487 11.85 -15.82 -10.63
C ASN A 487 11.44 -14.79 -11.71
N PHE A 488 12.28 -13.79 -11.95
CA PHE A 488 12.09 -12.85 -13.05
C PHE A 488 12.60 -13.45 -14.36
N GLY A 489 11.81 -13.24 -15.42
CA GLY A 489 12.21 -13.62 -16.75
C GLY A 489 13.10 -12.59 -17.44
N PRO A 490 13.76 -12.95 -18.54
CA PRO A 490 14.48 -12.00 -19.37
C PRO A 490 13.57 -10.87 -19.83
N GLY A 491 13.97 -9.62 -19.59
CA GLY A 491 13.22 -8.43 -19.95
C GLY A 491 12.28 -7.88 -18.88
N ASP A 492 11.97 -8.63 -17.83
CA ASP A 492 11.08 -8.14 -16.76
C ASP A 492 11.69 -7.00 -15.94
N ASN A 493 13.01 -6.93 -15.91
CA ASN A 493 13.81 -5.93 -15.19
C ASN A 493 14.63 -5.03 -16.12
N MET A 494 14.28 -4.98 -17.40
CA MET A 494 14.98 -4.23 -18.44
C MET A 494 14.32 -2.86 -18.69
N ASP A 495 14.88 -2.10 -19.60
CA ASP A 495 14.26 -0.88 -20.08
C ASP A 495 12.95 -1.15 -20.81
N TYR A 496 12.01 -0.23 -20.70
CA TYR A 496 10.74 -0.29 -21.42
C TYR A 496 10.95 -0.33 -22.94
N VAL A 497 11.86 0.51 -23.45
CA VAL A 497 12.19 0.55 -24.88
C VAL A 497 12.84 -0.76 -25.31
N GLY A 498 12.22 -1.40 -26.29
CA GLY A 498 12.64 -2.73 -26.78
C GLY A 498 12.09 -3.90 -25.96
N SER A 499 11.27 -3.65 -24.95
CA SER A 499 10.63 -4.71 -24.15
C SER A 499 9.59 -5.51 -24.95
N PRO A 500 9.31 -6.76 -24.57
CA PRO A 500 8.23 -7.54 -25.16
C PRO A 500 6.86 -6.87 -25.04
N ASP A 501 6.60 -6.15 -23.95
CA ASP A 501 5.34 -5.45 -23.71
C ASP A 501 5.15 -4.27 -24.65
N GLU A 502 6.21 -3.47 -24.89
CA GLU A 502 6.21 -2.42 -25.91
C GLU A 502 5.95 -3.02 -27.31
N ALA A 503 6.67 -4.07 -27.67
CA ALA A 503 6.54 -4.72 -28.98
C ALA A 503 5.11 -5.24 -29.21
N ASN A 504 4.49 -5.88 -28.23
CA ASN A 504 3.11 -6.37 -28.31
C ASN A 504 2.12 -5.21 -28.46
N TRP A 505 2.28 -4.15 -27.68
CA TRP A 505 1.40 -2.98 -27.75
C TRP A 505 1.52 -2.23 -29.09
N LEU A 506 2.75 -2.00 -29.59
CA LEU A 506 3.01 -1.38 -30.89
C LEU A 506 2.39 -2.19 -32.02
N LYS A 507 2.51 -3.53 -31.99
CA LYS A 507 1.90 -4.42 -32.95
C LYS A 507 0.37 -4.28 -32.94
N TRP A 508 -0.24 -4.31 -31.77
CA TRP A 508 -1.68 -4.15 -31.59
C TRP A 508 -2.18 -2.80 -32.14
N LYS A 509 -1.44 -1.72 -31.89
CA LYS A 509 -1.76 -0.38 -32.38
C LYS A 509 -1.47 -0.16 -33.86
N GLY A 510 -0.87 -1.12 -34.56
CA GLY A 510 -0.43 -0.95 -35.96
C GLY A 510 0.73 0.03 -36.13
N LEU A 511 1.49 0.25 -35.05
CA LEU A 511 2.64 1.16 -34.99
C LEU A 511 4.00 0.45 -35.06
N ALA A 512 4.00 -0.90 -35.08
CA ALA A 512 5.23 -1.68 -35.19
C ALA A 512 5.96 -1.34 -36.48
N LYS A 513 7.23 -0.94 -36.39
CA LYS A 513 8.08 -0.76 -37.58
C LYS A 513 8.29 -2.11 -38.23
N GLU A 514 8.03 -2.20 -39.54
CA GLU A 514 8.38 -3.39 -40.30
C GLU A 514 9.88 -3.64 -40.22
N ASP A 515 10.29 -4.82 -39.81
CA ASP A 515 11.70 -5.21 -39.79
C ASP A 515 12.22 -5.30 -41.23
N PRO A 516 13.18 -4.45 -41.63
CA PRO A 516 13.70 -4.48 -43.01
C PRO A 516 14.28 -5.85 -43.42
N ALA A 517 14.75 -6.63 -42.44
CA ALA A 517 15.33 -7.96 -42.67
C ALA A 517 14.28 -9.03 -43.06
N LYS A 518 13.00 -8.83 -42.71
CA LYS A 518 11.93 -9.75 -43.08
C LYS A 518 11.31 -9.50 -44.48
N LYS A 519 11.67 -8.38 -45.13
CA LYS A 519 11.30 -8.10 -46.52
C LYS A 519 12.24 -8.72 -47.55
N ALA A 520 13.36 -9.27 -47.12
CA ALA A 520 14.37 -9.88 -47.99
C ALA A 520 14.40 -11.41 -47.98
N ALA A 521 13.47 -12.04 -47.27
CA ALA A 521 13.24 -13.47 -47.28
C ALA A 521 11.87 -13.79 -47.92
#